data_072b9ad1d6649669a8def79cd379f6d9
#
_entry.id   072b9ad1d6649669a8def79cd379f6d9
#
_cell.length_a   1.000
_cell.length_b   1.000
_cell.length_c   1.000
_cell.angle_alpha   90.00
_cell.angle_beta   90.00
_cell.angle_gamma   90.00
#
_symmetry.space_group_name_H-M   'P 1'
#
loop_
_entity.id
_entity.type
_entity.pdbx_description
1 polymer ?
#
loop_
_entity_poly.entity_id
_entity_poly.type
_entity_poly.pdbx_seq_one_letter_code
_entity_poly.pdbx_strand_id
1 'polypeptide(L)'
;MSQEIISINQNSKIKPHLFHLVEPSPWPILISFALLVLVSGATLFMHDYRFGTYVLICGVVSVVLCLYLWWRDVIKEGIIEKQHTTPVRAGLRIGMALFILTEIVFFGVFFASFFKASLSPVGILDGVWVVTEGIWPPLSIKTFDPFDIPFINTLILLLSGSTVTWAHYALEEKNQKDCITALGLTVLLGIFFTLMQAYEYHHAAFNFTDGIYASNFYLATGFHGAHVIIGTIFLIVCYFRAKRGDFTNNDNGHLGFEFAAWYWHFVDVVWLFLYTFVYVLGK
;
A
#
# COMPACT_ATOMS: atom_id res chain seq x y z
N MET A 1 34.56 -9.20 46.72
CA MET A 1 33.70 -10.14 45.99
C MET A 1 32.20 -9.71 45.89
N SER A 2 31.63 -9.10 46.90
CA SER A 2 30.22 -8.67 46.85
C SER A 2 29.95 -7.36 46.09
N GLN A 3 30.97 -6.49 45.95
CA GLN A 3 30.81 -5.23 45.20
C GLN A 3 31.05 -5.35 43.68
N GLU A 4 31.87 -6.35 43.26
CA GLU A 4 32.06 -6.64 41.83
C GLU A 4 30.84 -7.29 41.17
N ILE A 5 30.05 -8.09 41.93
CA ILE A 5 28.82 -8.71 41.43
C ILE A 5 27.71 -7.65 41.19
N ILE A 6 27.72 -6.56 41.95
CA ILE A 6 26.74 -5.47 41.80
C ILE A 6 27.09 -4.57 40.60
N SER A 7 28.39 -4.41 40.25
CA SER A 7 28.81 -3.59 39.11
C SER A 7 28.58 -4.28 37.75
N ILE A 8 28.59 -5.61 37.71
CA ILE A 8 28.32 -6.40 36.48
C ILE A 8 26.81 -6.35 36.11
N ASN A 9 25.93 -6.13 37.09
CA ASN A 9 24.48 -6.16 36.88
C ASN A 9 23.91 -4.82 36.38
N GLN A 10 24.69 -3.74 36.33
CA GLN A 10 24.20 -2.43 35.82
C GLN A 10 24.44 -2.20 34.33
N ASN A 11 25.23 -3.03 33.62
CA ASN A 11 25.58 -2.83 32.22
C ASN A 11 25.00 -3.86 31.24
N SER A 12 24.35 -4.91 31.69
CA SER A 12 23.56 -5.79 30.82
C SER A 12 22.09 -5.71 31.24
N LYS A 13 21.31 -4.88 30.58
CA LYS A 13 19.84 -5.01 30.59
C LYS A 13 19.48 -6.32 29.89
N ILE A 14 19.82 -7.46 30.47
CA ILE A 14 19.27 -8.76 30.07
C ILE A 14 17.78 -8.67 30.38
N LYS A 15 16.97 -8.55 29.33
CA LYS A 15 15.52 -8.57 29.49
C LYS A 15 15.13 -9.93 30.10
N PRO A 16 14.33 -9.95 31.15
CA PRO A 16 13.95 -11.19 31.82
C PRO A 16 13.07 -12.10 30.94
N HIS A 17 12.65 -11.64 29.77
CA HIS A 17 11.84 -12.35 28.78
C HIS A 17 12.09 -11.84 27.37
N LEU A 18 11.71 -12.65 26.38
CA LEU A 18 11.87 -12.32 24.94
C LEU A 18 10.67 -11.53 24.36
N PHE A 19 9.64 -11.27 25.14
CA PHE A 19 8.47 -10.54 24.70
C PHE A 19 8.73 -9.03 24.72
N HIS A 20 8.14 -8.32 23.75
CA HIS A 20 8.10 -6.87 23.72
C HIS A 20 6.87 -6.39 24.53
N LEU A 21 7.13 -5.88 25.72
CA LEU A 21 6.10 -5.15 26.47
C LEU A 21 6.11 -3.70 25.96
N VAL A 22 5.09 -3.38 25.15
CA VAL A 22 4.95 -2.06 24.57
C VAL A 22 4.61 -1.05 25.66
N GLU A 23 5.34 0.06 25.72
CA GLU A 23 4.99 1.18 26.61
C GLU A 23 3.64 1.79 26.19
N PRO A 24 2.84 2.33 27.13
CA PRO A 24 1.59 3.02 26.79
C PRO A 24 1.82 4.10 25.75
N SER A 25 1.14 3.99 24.61
CA SER A 25 1.29 4.88 23.46
C SER A 25 -0.04 5.59 23.16
N PRO A 26 -0.05 6.90 22.88
CA PRO A 26 -1.27 7.62 22.54
C PRO A 26 -1.74 7.38 21.09
N TRP A 27 -0.93 6.75 20.24
CA TRP A 27 -1.18 6.66 18.80
C TRP A 27 -2.49 5.95 18.43
N PRO A 28 -2.88 4.80 19.06
CA PRO A 28 -4.12 4.12 18.71
C PRO A 28 -5.36 4.98 18.90
N ILE A 29 -5.42 5.77 20.00
CA ILE A 29 -6.54 6.64 20.26
C ILE A 29 -6.53 7.87 19.34
N LEU A 30 -5.35 8.45 19.09
CA LEU A 30 -5.21 9.62 18.24
C LEU A 30 -5.58 9.31 16.78
N ILE A 31 -5.15 8.16 16.24
CA ILE A 31 -5.50 7.77 14.88
C ILE A 31 -7.01 7.49 14.75
N SER A 32 -7.66 6.95 15.79
CA SER A 32 -9.10 6.71 15.78
C SER A 32 -9.88 8.03 15.68
N PHE A 33 -9.48 9.06 16.43
CA PHE A 33 -10.08 10.40 16.30
C PHE A 33 -9.76 11.05 14.96
N ALA A 34 -8.53 10.91 14.46
CA ALA A 34 -8.15 11.45 13.15
C ALA A 34 -8.97 10.82 12.02
N LEU A 35 -9.19 9.50 12.06
CA LEU A 35 -10.06 8.80 11.12
C LEU A 35 -11.52 9.22 11.23
N LEU A 36 -12.03 9.44 12.44
CA LEU A 36 -13.39 9.97 12.63
C LEU A 36 -13.55 11.35 11.98
N VAL A 37 -12.57 12.25 12.17
CA VAL A 37 -12.57 13.57 11.52
C VAL A 37 -12.49 13.44 10.00
N LEU A 38 -11.64 12.54 9.49
CA LEU A 38 -11.49 12.29 8.06
C LEU A 38 -12.80 11.82 7.42
N VAL A 39 -13.43 10.78 7.99
CA VAL A 39 -14.68 10.21 7.45
C VAL A 39 -15.83 11.22 7.55
N SER A 40 -15.94 11.93 8.68
CA SER A 40 -16.93 13.00 8.85
C SER A 40 -16.70 14.12 7.83
N GLY A 41 -15.45 14.53 7.62
CA GLY A 41 -15.08 15.54 6.63
C GLY A 41 -15.41 15.10 5.21
N ALA A 42 -15.14 13.84 4.85
CA ALA A 42 -15.49 13.28 3.55
C ALA A 42 -17.02 13.30 3.33
N THR A 43 -17.79 12.88 4.33
CA THR A 43 -19.26 12.91 4.27
C THR A 43 -19.78 14.33 4.09
N LEU A 44 -19.29 15.30 4.89
CA LEU A 44 -19.68 16.71 4.78
C LEU A 44 -19.31 17.29 3.40
N PHE A 45 -18.15 16.94 2.88
CA PHE A 45 -17.71 17.35 1.54
C PHE A 45 -18.61 16.82 0.44
N MET A 46 -18.97 15.53 0.48
CA MET A 46 -19.85 14.89 -0.52
C MET A 46 -21.28 15.43 -0.50
N HIS A 47 -21.72 16.00 0.61
CA HIS A 47 -23.04 16.64 0.74
C HIS A 47 -23.00 18.17 0.60
N ASP A 48 -21.92 18.72 0.03
CA ASP A 48 -21.77 20.15 -0.25
C ASP A 48 -21.92 21.08 0.97
N TYR A 49 -21.63 20.59 2.19
CA TYR A 49 -21.61 21.43 3.36
C TYR A 49 -20.46 22.44 3.30
N ARG A 50 -20.75 23.70 3.62
CA ARG A 50 -19.80 24.83 3.54
C ARG A 50 -18.43 24.59 4.21
N PHE A 51 -18.40 23.82 5.30
CA PHE A 51 -17.17 23.49 6.02
C PHE A 51 -16.57 22.12 5.68
N GLY A 52 -17.21 21.36 4.79
CA GLY A 52 -16.82 19.99 4.46
C GLY A 52 -15.36 19.88 4.01
N THR A 53 -14.92 20.76 3.12
CA THR A 53 -13.54 20.80 2.61
C THR A 53 -12.52 21.03 3.73
N TYR A 54 -12.78 21.95 4.65
CA TYR A 54 -11.84 22.25 5.75
C TYR A 54 -11.73 21.09 6.72
N VAL A 55 -12.86 20.45 7.07
CA VAL A 55 -12.87 19.26 7.95
C VAL A 55 -12.16 18.09 7.29
N LEU A 56 -12.37 17.88 5.98
CA LEU A 56 -11.69 16.83 5.21
C LEU A 56 -10.17 17.03 5.20
N ILE A 57 -9.69 18.24 4.87
CA ILE A 57 -8.27 18.57 4.89
C ILE A 57 -7.68 18.38 6.28
N CYS A 58 -8.36 18.85 7.33
CA CYS A 58 -7.92 18.65 8.70
C CYS A 58 -7.81 17.15 9.06
N GLY A 59 -8.79 16.34 8.64
CA GLY A 59 -8.78 14.89 8.81
C GLY A 59 -7.57 14.22 8.11
N VAL A 60 -7.35 14.56 6.83
CA VAL A 60 -6.20 14.04 6.07
C VAL A 60 -4.88 14.38 6.74
N VAL A 61 -4.68 15.66 7.09
CA VAL A 61 -3.45 16.11 7.75
C VAL A 61 -3.25 15.41 9.09
N SER A 62 -4.31 15.27 9.90
CA SER A 62 -4.23 14.59 11.19
C SER A 62 -3.86 13.12 11.06
N VAL A 63 -4.45 12.40 10.10
CA VAL A 63 -4.12 10.99 9.83
C VAL A 63 -2.66 10.85 9.39
N VAL A 64 -2.20 11.67 8.45
CA VAL A 64 -0.81 11.63 7.95
C VAL A 64 0.18 11.92 9.08
N LEU A 65 -0.09 12.92 9.93
CA LEU A 65 0.77 13.25 11.07
C LEU A 65 0.80 12.10 12.09
N CYS A 66 -0.35 11.53 12.45
CA CYS A 66 -0.41 10.40 13.39
C CYS A 66 0.36 9.20 12.85
N LEU A 67 0.19 8.85 11.57
CA LEU A 67 0.92 7.75 10.94
C LEU A 67 2.42 8.01 10.93
N TYR A 68 2.85 9.22 10.54
CA TYR A 68 4.26 9.59 10.52
C TYR A 68 4.92 9.45 11.90
N LEU A 69 4.27 9.99 12.94
CA LEU A 69 4.80 9.96 14.30
C LEU A 69 4.80 8.53 14.87
N TRP A 70 3.76 7.76 14.64
CA TRP A 70 3.68 6.38 15.08
C TRP A 70 4.77 5.51 14.42
N TRP A 71 4.89 5.56 13.10
CA TRP A 71 5.92 4.80 12.40
C TRP A 71 7.34 5.21 12.78
N ARG A 72 7.57 6.50 13.05
CA ARG A 72 8.84 6.97 13.60
C ARG A 72 9.18 6.28 14.93
N ASP A 73 8.21 6.16 15.82
CA ASP A 73 8.41 5.54 17.13
C ASP A 73 8.63 4.01 16.98
N VAL A 74 7.90 3.32 16.11
CA VAL A 74 8.11 1.90 15.80
C VAL A 74 9.53 1.65 15.25
N ILE A 75 10.02 2.53 14.36
CA ILE A 75 11.39 2.44 13.84
C ILE A 75 12.41 2.62 14.95
N LYS A 76 12.19 3.58 15.86
CA LYS A 76 13.05 3.83 17.02
C LYS A 76 13.10 2.60 17.95
N GLU A 77 11.96 2.01 18.27
CA GLU A 77 11.85 0.78 19.07
C GLU A 77 12.65 -0.38 18.44
N GLY A 78 12.56 -0.54 17.11
CA GLY A 78 13.29 -1.60 16.39
C GLY A 78 14.78 -1.40 16.31
N ILE A 79 15.25 -0.19 15.96
CA ILE A 79 16.65 0.09 15.65
C ILE A 79 17.43 0.50 16.90
N ILE A 80 16.92 1.48 17.67
CA ILE A 80 17.63 2.08 18.80
C ILE A 80 17.45 1.24 20.04
N GLU A 81 16.23 0.88 20.37
CA GLU A 81 15.89 0.15 21.60
C GLU A 81 16.05 -1.35 21.47
N LYS A 82 16.23 -1.86 20.21
CA LYS A 82 16.41 -3.29 19.90
C LYS A 82 15.35 -4.19 20.53
N GLN A 83 14.08 -3.70 20.56
CA GLN A 83 12.95 -4.40 21.14
C GLN A 83 12.44 -5.57 20.27
N HIS A 84 12.77 -5.55 18.97
CA HIS A 84 12.32 -6.56 18.02
C HIS A 84 13.15 -7.85 18.14
N THR A 85 12.88 -8.63 19.17
CA THR A 85 13.45 -9.98 19.38
C THR A 85 12.99 -10.97 18.30
N THR A 86 13.60 -12.14 18.21
CA THR A 86 13.24 -13.18 17.22
C THR A 86 11.76 -13.56 17.25
N PRO A 87 11.12 -13.83 18.41
CA PRO A 87 9.68 -14.10 18.47
C PRO A 87 8.83 -12.91 18.01
N VAL A 88 9.23 -11.67 18.35
CA VAL A 88 8.51 -10.46 17.93
C VAL A 88 8.58 -10.31 16.41
N ARG A 89 9.75 -10.52 15.78
CA ARG A 89 9.89 -10.48 14.33
C ARG A 89 9.04 -11.53 13.63
N ALA A 90 8.97 -12.74 14.16
CA ALA A 90 8.08 -13.78 13.63
C ALA A 90 6.61 -13.35 13.70
N GLY A 91 6.18 -12.79 14.84
CA GLY A 91 4.83 -12.22 14.99
C GLY A 91 4.53 -11.10 13.99
N LEU A 92 5.47 -10.18 13.76
CA LEU A 92 5.32 -9.08 12.78
C LEU A 92 5.22 -9.60 11.34
N ARG A 93 5.97 -10.67 10.97
CA ARG A 93 5.84 -11.32 9.66
C ARG A 93 4.46 -11.96 9.45
N ILE A 94 3.95 -12.64 10.47
CA ILE A 94 2.59 -13.20 10.43
C ILE A 94 1.57 -12.06 10.31
N GLY A 95 1.75 -10.98 11.06
CA GLY A 95 0.90 -9.79 10.98
C GLY A 95 0.89 -9.18 9.58
N MET A 96 2.06 -9.05 8.93
CA MET A 96 2.15 -8.54 7.56
C MET A 96 1.49 -9.48 6.55
N ALA A 97 1.66 -10.79 6.68
CA ALA A 97 1.00 -11.77 5.82
C ALA A 97 -0.53 -11.72 5.97
N LEU A 98 -1.05 -11.60 7.19
CA LEU A 98 -2.48 -11.42 7.44
C LEU A 98 -3.00 -10.10 6.88
N PHE A 99 -2.22 -9.01 6.99
CA PHE A 99 -2.56 -7.73 6.38
C PHE A 99 -2.69 -7.87 4.85
N ILE A 100 -1.71 -8.46 4.17
CA ILE A 100 -1.78 -8.71 2.72
C ILE A 100 -3.00 -9.59 2.37
N LEU A 101 -3.33 -10.58 3.21
CA LEU A 101 -4.52 -11.39 3.00
C LEU A 101 -5.82 -10.56 3.06
N THR A 102 -5.91 -9.59 3.97
CA THR A 102 -7.07 -8.68 4.01
C THR A 102 -7.17 -7.83 2.75
N GLU A 103 -6.05 -7.39 2.20
CA GLU A 103 -6.01 -6.63 0.96
C GLU A 103 -6.38 -7.48 -0.27
N ILE A 104 -6.00 -8.75 -0.30
CA ILE A 104 -6.46 -9.71 -1.33
C ILE A 104 -7.99 -9.84 -1.29
N VAL A 105 -8.58 -10.00 -0.11
CA VAL A 105 -10.04 -10.06 0.05
C VAL A 105 -10.70 -8.76 -0.37
N PHE A 106 -10.12 -7.61 -0.01
CA PHE A 106 -10.59 -6.29 -0.42
C PHE A 106 -10.66 -6.15 -1.94
N PHE A 107 -9.59 -6.47 -2.68
CA PHE A 107 -9.62 -6.48 -4.15
C PHE A 107 -10.55 -7.55 -4.71
N GLY A 108 -10.68 -8.69 -4.04
CA GLY A 108 -11.61 -9.76 -4.39
C GLY A 108 -13.05 -9.28 -4.52
N VAL A 109 -13.48 -8.30 -3.71
CA VAL A 109 -14.82 -7.71 -3.80
C VAL A 109 -15.01 -6.96 -5.13
N PHE A 110 -14.01 -6.17 -5.57
CA PHE A 110 -14.10 -5.45 -6.85
C PHE A 110 -14.07 -6.42 -8.03
N PHE A 111 -13.20 -7.44 -7.99
CA PHE A 111 -13.20 -8.49 -9.02
C PHE A 111 -14.54 -9.26 -9.07
N ALA A 112 -15.11 -9.61 -7.91
CA ALA A 112 -16.40 -10.27 -7.85
C ALA A 112 -17.52 -9.41 -8.45
N SER A 113 -17.52 -8.09 -8.17
CA SER A 113 -18.45 -7.13 -8.76
C SER A 113 -18.28 -7.05 -10.28
N PHE A 114 -17.04 -6.95 -10.75
CA PHE A 114 -16.71 -6.90 -12.17
C PHE A 114 -17.13 -8.19 -12.90
N PHE A 115 -16.78 -9.36 -12.37
CA PHE A 115 -17.15 -10.65 -12.95
C PHE A 115 -18.65 -10.89 -12.93
N LYS A 116 -19.35 -10.48 -11.87
CA LYS A 116 -20.80 -10.54 -11.81
C LYS A 116 -21.43 -9.75 -12.95
N ALA A 117 -20.94 -8.54 -13.20
CA ALA A 117 -21.44 -7.68 -14.25
C ALA A 117 -21.08 -8.19 -15.67
N SER A 118 -19.85 -8.70 -15.86
CA SER A 118 -19.36 -9.14 -17.17
C SER A 118 -19.89 -10.52 -17.60
N LEU A 119 -20.00 -11.47 -16.66
CA LEU A 119 -20.46 -12.83 -16.97
C LEU A 119 -21.98 -12.99 -16.99
N SER A 120 -22.71 -12.08 -16.37
CA SER A 120 -24.17 -12.05 -16.36
C SER A 120 -24.67 -10.63 -16.66
N PRO A 121 -24.48 -10.14 -17.89
CA PRO A 121 -24.85 -8.78 -18.26
C PRO A 121 -26.37 -8.56 -18.32
N VAL A 122 -27.15 -9.62 -18.10
CA VAL A 122 -28.61 -9.57 -18.02
C VAL A 122 -29.00 -9.31 -16.58
N GLY A 123 -29.31 -8.09 -16.25
CA GLY A 123 -29.74 -7.90 -14.92
C GLY A 123 -30.50 -6.64 -14.71
N ILE A 124 -31.75 -6.80 -14.72
CA ILE A 124 -32.64 -5.91 -14.01
C ILE A 124 -32.59 -6.36 -12.55
N LEU A 125 -31.87 -5.68 -11.72
CA LEU A 125 -32.24 -5.56 -10.33
C LEU A 125 -33.27 -4.43 -10.28
N ASP A 126 -34.56 -4.79 -10.51
CA ASP A 126 -35.74 -3.94 -10.29
C ASP A 126 -35.64 -2.47 -10.73
N GLY A 127 -35.26 -2.20 -11.98
CA GLY A 127 -35.31 -0.86 -12.56
C GLY A 127 -34.23 0.12 -12.10
N VAL A 128 -33.33 -0.25 -11.19
CA VAL A 128 -32.25 0.64 -10.66
C VAL A 128 -30.97 0.55 -11.48
N TRP A 129 -30.74 -0.58 -12.16
CA TRP A 129 -29.56 -0.78 -13.00
C TRP A 129 -29.99 -1.03 -14.44
N VAL A 130 -29.97 -0.02 -15.26
CA VAL A 130 -30.06 -0.20 -16.72
C VAL A 130 -28.75 -0.82 -17.15
N VAL A 131 -28.69 -2.15 -17.08
CA VAL A 131 -27.57 -2.88 -17.61
C VAL A 131 -27.86 -3.10 -19.09
N THR A 132 -27.16 -2.41 -19.93
CA THR A 132 -26.64 -2.86 -21.20
C THR A 132 -27.38 -4.05 -21.79
N GLU A 133 -28.44 -3.87 -22.48
CA GLU A 133 -29.15 -4.79 -23.40
C GLU A 133 -28.59 -6.24 -23.51
N GLY A 134 -28.00 -6.81 -22.41
CA GLY A 134 -27.37 -8.12 -22.39
C GLY A 134 -25.97 -8.19 -23.03
N ILE A 135 -25.32 -7.06 -23.29
CA ILE A 135 -24.04 -6.96 -23.97
C ILE A 135 -22.97 -6.41 -23.00
N TRP A 136 -21.81 -7.03 -22.97
CA TRP A 136 -20.65 -6.56 -22.23
C TRP A 136 -19.43 -6.42 -23.13
N PRO A 137 -18.65 -5.33 -23.03
CA PRO A 137 -18.95 -4.07 -22.33
C PRO A 137 -20.14 -3.33 -22.95
N PRO A 138 -20.75 -2.35 -22.21
CA PRO A 138 -21.83 -1.53 -22.74
C PRO A 138 -21.46 -0.85 -24.06
N LEU A 139 -22.35 -0.84 -25.04
CA LEU A 139 -22.08 -0.21 -26.35
C LEU A 139 -21.78 1.28 -26.26
N SER A 140 -22.22 1.94 -25.19
CA SER A 140 -21.96 3.36 -24.89
C SER A 140 -20.54 3.62 -24.37
N ILE A 141 -19.81 2.58 -23.94
CA ILE A 141 -18.48 2.71 -23.35
C ILE A 141 -17.41 2.35 -24.40
N LYS A 142 -16.54 3.31 -24.69
CA LYS A 142 -15.33 3.05 -25.47
C LYS A 142 -14.22 2.64 -24.50
N THR A 143 -13.95 1.36 -24.42
CA THR A 143 -12.90 0.78 -23.57
C THR A 143 -11.50 1.21 -24.01
N PHE A 144 -10.52 1.14 -23.10
CA PHE A 144 -9.12 1.37 -23.43
C PHE A 144 -8.55 0.25 -24.31
N ASP A 145 -7.56 0.57 -25.13
CA ASP A 145 -6.76 -0.45 -25.81
C ASP A 145 -5.75 -1.05 -24.79
N PRO A 146 -5.83 -2.35 -24.50
CA PRO A 146 -4.91 -2.99 -23.56
C PRO A 146 -3.44 -2.89 -23.97
N PHE A 147 -3.16 -2.82 -25.26
CA PHE A 147 -1.79 -2.82 -25.80
C PHE A 147 -1.17 -1.43 -25.92
N ASP A 148 -1.87 -0.38 -25.50
CA ASP A 148 -1.35 0.97 -25.40
C ASP A 148 -0.78 1.26 -23.99
N ILE A 149 -1.20 2.31 -23.31
CA ILE A 149 -0.72 2.72 -21.98
C ILE A 149 -0.78 1.61 -20.94
N PRO A 150 -1.87 0.79 -20.83
CA PRO A 150 -1.92 -0.29 -19.84
C PRO A 150 -0.82 -1.34 -19.99
N PHE A 151 -0.40 -1.64 -21.23
CA PHE A 151 0.72 -2.55 -21.47
C PHE A 151 2.05 -1.96 -21.01
N ILE A 152 2.29 -0.68 -21.33
CA ILE A 152 3.50 0.03 -20.87
C ILE A 152 3.55 0.05 -19.33
N ASN A 153 2.42 0.34 -18.68
CA ASN A 153 2.29 0.31 -17.23
C ASN A 153 2.60 -1.07 -16.64
N THR A 154 2.18 -2.13 -17.31
CA THR A 154 2.50 -3.50 -16.92
C THR A 154 4.00 -3.76 -16.96
N LEU A 155 4.69 -3.35 -18.03
CA LEU A 155 6.13 -3.49 -18.15
C LEU A 155 6.89 -2.69 -17.08
N ILE A 156 6.43 -1.47 -16.76
CA ILE A 156 7.01 -0.61 -15.72
C ILE A 156 6.92 -1.31 -14.36
N LEU A 157 5.75 -1.83 -13.98
CA LEU A 157 5.59 -2.50 -12.69
C LEU A 157 6.40 -3.79 -12.61
N LEU A 158 6.36 -4.65 -13.61
CA LEU A 158 7.17 -5.89 -13.64
C LEU A 158 8.67 -5.59 -13.53
N LEU A 159 9.15 -4.52 -14.20
CA LEU A 159 10.53 -4.08 -14.06
C LEU A 159 10.79 -3.59 -12.63
N SER A 160 9.83 -2.87 -12.02
CA SER A 160 9.97 -2.38 -10.63
C SER A 160 9.99 -3.54 -9.62
N GLY A 161 9.21 -4.61 -9.85
CA GLY A 161 9.27 -5.85 -9.07
C GLY A 161 10.64 -6.51 -9.14
N SER A 162 11.27 -6.52 -10.33
CA SER A 162 12.63 -7.02 -10.49
C SER A 162 13.66 -6.17 -9.76
N THR A 163 13.53 -4.83 -9.80
CA THR A 163 14.47 -3.93 -9.12
C THR A 163 14.34 -3.96 -7.59
N VAL A 164 13.13 -4.13 -7.03
CA VAL A 164 12.96 -4.31 -5.58
C VAL A 164 13.55 -5.64 -5.10
N THR A 165 13.43 -6.68 -5.92
CA THR A 165 14.07 -7.98 -5.66
C THR A 165 15.59 -7.86 -5.68
N TRP A 166 16.15 -7.15 -6.66
CA TRP A 166 17.59 -6.84 -6.68
C TRP A 166 18.03 -6.08 -5.42
N ALA A 167 17.26 -5.08 -4.99
CA ALA A 167 17.55 -4.35 -3.76
C ALA A 167 17.58 -5.27 -2.53
N HIS A 168 16.68 -6.27 -2.48
CA HIS A 168 16.61 -7.24 -1.39
C HIS A 168 17.86 -8.14 -1.35
N TYR A 169 18.28 -8.69 -2.48
CA TYR A 169 19.51 -9.49 -2.55
C TYR A 169 20.76 -8.66 -2.24
N ALA A 170 20.85 -7.44 -2.77
CA ALA A 170 21.96 -6.54 -2.45
C ALA A 170 22.07 -6.25 -0.95
N LEU A 171 20.90 -6.18 -0.27
CA LEU A 171 20.86 -6.00 1.18
C LEU A 171 21.36 -7.24 1.93
N GLU A 172 20.98 -8.44 1.52
CA GLU A 172 21.46 -9.71 2.11
C GLU A 172 22.99 -9.85 1.94
N GLU A 173 23.51 -9.44 0.80
CA GLU A 173 24.96 -9.40 0.52
C GLU A 173 25.69 -8.24 1.21
N LYS A 174 24.99 -7.42 1.99
CA LYS A 174 25.50 -6.21 2.66
C LYS A 174 26.10 -5.17 1.68
N ASN A 175 25.68 -5.21 0.43
CA ASN A 175 26.04 -4.25 -0.61
C ASN A 175 25.09 -3.04 -0.58
N GLN A 176 25.42 -2.09 0.29
CA GLN A 176 24.61 -0.87 0.48
C GLN A 176 24.47 -0.04 -0.79
N LYS A 177 25.50 0.02 -1.63
CA LYS A 177 25.49 0.84 -2.84
C LYS A 177 24.46 0.34 -3.84
N ASP A 178 24.45 -0.95 -4.12
CA ASP A 178 23.51 -1.57 -5.06
C ASP A 178 22.09 -1.55 -4.50
N CYS A 179 21.92 -1.78 -3.19
CA CYS A 179 20.64 -1.65 -2.52
C CYS A 179 20.01 -0.25 -2.71
N ILE A 180 20.78 0.83 -2.48
CA ILE A 180 20.32 2.21 -2.67
C ILE A 180 19.98 2.48 -4.15
N THR A 181 20.82 2.01 -5.07
CA THR A 181 20.59 2.20 -6.51
C THR A 181 19.31 1.50 -6.96
N ALA A 182 19.14 0.24 -6.59
CA ALA A 182 17.99 -0.57 -6.96
C ALA A 182 16.68 -0.03 -6.34
N LEU A 183 16.70 0.38 -5.05
CA LEU A 183 15.56 1.05 -4.42
C LEU A 183 15.21 2.37 -5.11
N GLY A 184 16.23 3.16 -5.49
CA GLY A 184 16.02 4.41 -6.23
C GLY A 184 15.33 4.18 -7.56
N LEU A 185 15.74 3.15 -8.30
CA LEU A 185 15.10 2.74 -9.56
C LEU A 185 13.65 2.29 -9.33
N THR A 186 13.40 1.47 -8.31
CA THR A 186 12.04 1.02 -7.98
C THR A 186 11.10 2.19 -7.67
N VAL A 187 11.56 3.16 -6.88
CA VAL A 187 10.79 4.38 -6.57
C VAL A 187 10.49 5.18 -7.82
N LEU A 188 11.47 5.38 -8.71
CA LEU A 188 11.27 6.10 -9.96
C LEU A 188 10.24 5.40 -10.85
N LEU A 189 10.30 4.08 -10.98
CA LEU A 189 9.34 3.29 -11.75
C LEU A 189 7.93 3.38 -11.15
N GLY A 190 7.79 3.32 -9.81
CA GLY A 190 6.49 3.49 -9.14
C GLY A 190 5.88 4.88 -9.34
N ILE A 191 6.69 5.94 -9.31
CA ILE A 191 6.26 7.30 -9.64
C ILE A 191 5.83 7.37 -11.11
N PHE A 192 6.61 6.79 -12.01
CA PHE A 192 6.32 6.82 -13.44
C PHE A 192 5.02 6.08 -13.77
N PHE A 193 4.79 4.91 -13.18
CA PHE A 193 3.50 4.21 -13.26
C PHE A 193 2.34 5.10 -12.84
N THR A 194 2.45 5.77 -11.68
CA THR A 194 1.39 6.64 -11.16
C THR A 194 1.08 7.80 -12.11
N LEU A 195 2.12 8.40 -12.72
CA LEU A 195 1.95 9.47 -13.70
C LEU A 195 1.27 8.97 -14.99
N MET A 196 1.65 7.80 -15.49
CA MET A 196 1.03 7.20 -16.67
C MET A 196 -0.43 6.82 -16.41
N GLN A 197 -0.75 6.31 -15.21
CA GLN A 197 -2.13 6.01 -14.81
C GLN A 197 -2.99 7.28 -14.71
N ALA A 198 -2.43 8.37 -14.18
CA ALA A 198 -3.11 9.67 -14.14
C ALA A 198 -3.34 10.22 -15.57
N TYR A 199 -2.36 10.06 -16.45
CA TYR A 199 -2.49 10.41 -17.86
C TYR A 199 -3.60 9.62 -18.56
N GLU A 200 -3.66 8.30 -18.33
CA GLU A 200 -4.72 7.42 -18.85
C GLU A 200 -6.11 7.90 -18.40
N TYR A 201 -6.29 8.22 -17.10
CA TYR A 201 -7.55 8.72 -16.59
C TYR A 201 -7.97 10.06 -17.21
N HIS A 202 -7.01 10.95 -17.47
CA HIS A 202 -7.30 12.23 -18.10
C HIS A 202 -7.79 12.08 -19.55
N HIS A 203 -7.39 11.02 -20.25
CA HIS A 203 -7.77 10.73 -21.62
C HIS A 203 -8.88 9.67 -21.74
N ALA A 204 -9.49 9.28 -20.62
CA ALA A 204 -10.60 8.35 -20.60
C ALA A 204 -11.79 8.89 -21.38
N ALA A 205 -12.39 8.04 -22.20
CA ALA A 205 -13.58 8.40 -22.99
C ALA A 205 -14.90 8.24 -22.21
N PHE A 206 -14.83 7.83 -20.93
CA PHE A 206 -15.98 7.63 -20.05
C PHE A 206 -15.67 8.16 -18.64
N ASN A 207 -16.73 8.54 -17.92
CA ASN A 207 -16.65 9.04 -16.55
C ASN A 207 -17.08 7.97 -15.56
N PHE A 208 -16.75 8.14 -14.28
CA PHE A 208 -17.11 7.24 -13.18
C PHE A 208 -18.61 6.91 -13.12
N THR A 209 -19.46 7.86 -13.49
CA THR A 209 -20.94 7.76 -13.44
C THR A 209 -21.56 7.13 -14.67
N ASP A 210 -20.79 6.75 -15.69
CA ASP A 210 -21.31 6.28 -16.98
C ASP A 210 -21.73 4.78 -16.95
N GLY A 211 -22.00 4.24 -15.78
CA GLY A 211 -22.57 2.94 -15.58
C GLY A 211 -21.67 1.95 -14.84
N ILE A 212 -22.11 0.69 -14.79
CA ILE A 212 -21.47 -0.33 -13.96
C ILE A 212 -20.06 -0.71 -14.41
N TYR A 213 -19.78 -0.67 -15.73
CA TYR A 213 -18.43 -0.88 -16.25
C TYR A 213 -17.48 0.20 -15.72
N ALA A 214 -17.86 1.46 -15.94
CA ALA A 214 -17.07 2.63 -15.56
C ALA A 214 -16.81 2.66 -14.04
N SER A 215 -17.85 2.46 -13.24
CA SER A 215 -17.72 2.45 -11.77
C SER A 215 -16.79 1.33 -11.28
N ASN A 216 -16.95 0.09 -11.78
CA ASN A 216 -16.07 -1.02 -11.41
C ASN A 216 -14.63 -0.77 -11.87
N PHE A 217 -14.43 -0.24 -13.08
CA PHE A 217 -13.12 0.09 -13.63
C PHE A 217 -12.41 1.09 -12.73
N TYR A 218 -13.03 2.26 -12.47
CA TYR A 218 -12.40 3.31 -11.68
C TYR A 218 -12.20 2.94 -10.20
N LEU A 219 -13.12 2.15 -9.62
CA LEU A 219 -12.93 1.66 -8.25
C LEU A 219 -11.76 0.69 -8.16
N ALA A 220 -11.73 -0.33 -9.01
CA ALA A 220 -10.68 -1.34 -8.97
C ALA A 220 -9.29 -0.75 -9.29
N THR A 221 -9.17 0.01 -10.39
CA THR A 221 -7.90 0.62 -10.81
C THR A 221 -7.50 1.80 -9.92
N GLY A 222 -8.46 2.58 -9.41
CA GLY A 222 -8.22 3.71 -8.52
C GLY A 222 -7.72 3.28 -7.14
N PHE A 223 -8.33 2.25 -6.52
CA PHE A 223 -7.81 1.68 -5.28
C PHE A 223 -6.44 1.03 -5.50
N HIS A 224 -6.22 0.37 -6.63
CA HIS A 224 -4.88 -0.11 -6.98
C HIS A 224 -3.87 1.05 -7.08
N GLY A 225 -4.21 2.13 -7.76
CA GLY A 225 -3.36 3.32 -7.85
C GLY A 225 -3.05 3.93 -6.46
N ALA A 226 -4.03 3.96 -5.54
CA ALA A 226 -3.79 4.37 -4.16
C ALA A 226 -2.78 3.45 -3.45
N HIS A 227 -2.87 2.13 -3.65
CA HIS A 227 -1.90 1.16 -3.11
C HIS A 227 -0.50 1.34 -3.71
N VAL A 228 -0.39 1.65 -5.02
CA VAL A 228 0.89 1.98 -5.66
C VAL A 228 1.51 3.23 -5.02
N ILE A 229 0.72 4.28 -4.76
CA ILE A 229 1.20 5.50 -4.10
C ILE A 229 1.68 5.20 -2.68
N ILE A 230 0.90 4.47 -1.88
CA ILE A 230 1.27 4.05 -0.51
C ILE A 230 2.54 3.20 -0.53
N GLY A 231 2.64 2.22 -1.44
CA GLY A 231 3.82 1.37 -1.61
C GLY A 231 5.04 2.17 -2.03
N THR A 232 4.88 3.14 -2.94
CA THR A 232 5.98 4.03 -3.35
C THR A 232 6.47 4.89 -2.18
N ILE A 233 5.57 5.43 -1.35
CA ILE A 233 5.94 6.17 -0.14
C ILE A 233 6.70 5.25 0.83
N PHE A 234 6.26 4.01 1.02
CA PHE A 234 6.94 3.03 1.85
C PHE A 234 8.36 2.75 1.35
N LEU A 235 8.53 2.55 0.03
CA LEU A 235 9.85 2.37 -0.59
C LEU A 235 10.73 3.62 -0.48
N ILE A 236 10.17 4.83 -0.58
CA ILE A 236 10.89 6.09 -0.34
C ILE A 236 11.45 6.14 1.09
N VAL A 237 10.66 5.77 2.08
CA VAL A 237 11.12 5.68 3.48
C VAL A 237 12.26 4.66 3.59
N CYS A 238 12.13 3.48 2.97
CA CYS A 238 13.19 2.47 2.94
C CYS A 238 14.46 2.98 2.23
N TYR A 239 14.34 3.73 1.15
CA TYR A 239 15.46 4.35 0.45
C TYR A 239 16.26 5.32 1.34
N PHE A 240 15.59 6.20 2.09
CA PHE A 240 16.26 7.10 3.01
C PHE A 240 16.89 6.34 4.19
N ARG A 241 16.26 5.29 4.68
CA ARG A 241 16.81 4.41 5.72
C ARG A 241 18.05 3.66 5.22
N ALA A 242 18.02 3.14 3.98
CA ALA A 242 19.19 2.53 3.34
C ALA A 242 20.37 3.54 3.24
N LYS A 243 20.10 4.78 2.84
CA LYS A 243 21.11 5.85 2.80
C LYS A 243 21.73 6.15 4.16
N ARG A 244 20.96 6.05 5.24
CA ARG A 244 21.47 6.25 6.62
C ARG A 244 22.27 5.06 7.14
N GLY A 245 22.27 3.92 6.44
CA GLY A 245 22.92 2.69 6.87
C GLY A 245 22.13 1.92 7.94
N ASP A 246 20.84 2.20 8.11
CA ASP A 246 19.99 1.54 9.11
C ASP A 246 19.90 0.04 8.90
N PHE A 247 20.08 -0.43 7.67
CA PHE A 247 19.97 -1.83 7.29
C PHE A 247 21.30 -2.59 7.39
N THR A 248 22.44 -1.94 7.16
CA THR A 248 23.75 -2.60 7.15
C THR A 248 24.36 -2.70 8.54
N ASN A 249 24.02 -1.78 9.43
CA ASN A 249 24.57 -1.69 10.78
C ASN A 249 23.80 -2.51 11.82
N ASN A 250 22.65 -3.09 11.46
CA ASN A 250 21.78 -3.82 12.38
C ASN A 250 21.18 -5.05 11.69
N ASP A 251 21.48 -6.25 12.19
CA ASP A 251 20.83 -7.49 11.72
C ASP A 251 19.29 -7.48 11.90
N ASN A 252 18.78 -6.56 12.69
CA ASN A 252 17.35 -6.36 12.93
C ASN A 252 16.70 -5.30 12.01
N GLY A 253 17.49 -4.56 11.21
CA GLY A 253 17.01 -3.43 10.40
C GLY A 253 16.21 -3.82 9.16
N HIS A 254 16.33 -5.05 8.69
CA HIS A 254 15.81 -5.53 7.41
C HIS A 254 14.30 -5.71 7.35
N LEU A 255 13.65 -5.92 8.50
CA LEU A 255 12.22 -6.31 8.55
C LEU A 255 11.29 -5.30 7.85
N GLY A 256 11.53 -4.01 8.06
CA GLY A 256 10.71 -2.98 7.42
C GLY A 256 10.85 -2.96 5.90
N PHE A 257 12.05 -3.25 5.38
CA PHE A 257 12.26 -3.37 3.94
C PHE A 257 11.66 -4.68 3.39
N GLU A 258 11.78 -5.79 4.10
CA GLU A 258 11.12 -7.06 3.78
C GLU A 258 9.60 -6.86 3.59
N PHE A 259 8.96 -6.11 4.49
CA PHE A 259 7.53 -5.80 4.40
C PHE A 259 7.19 -4.88 3.23
N ALA A 260 8.04 -3.89 2.95
CA ALA A 260 7.87 -3.04 1.78
C ALA A 260 7.96 -3.83 0.47
N ALA A 261 8.90 -4.78 0.37
CA ALA A 261 9.04 -5.66 -0.78
C ALA A 261 7.83 -6.59 -0.95
N TRP A 262 7.35 -7.22 0.14
CA TRP A 262 6.14 -8.06 0.09
C TRP A 262 4.91 -7.27 -0.38
N TYR A 263 4.73 -6.06 0.16
CA TYR A 263 3.63 -5.19 -0.22
C TYR A 263 3.72 -4.76 -1.68
N TRP A 264 4.93 -4.44 -2.16
CA TRP A 264 5.16 -4.05 -3.55
C TRP A 264 4.84 -5.18 -4.51
N HIS A 265 5.30 -6.40 -4.24
CA HIS A 265 4.97 -7.57 -5.04
C HIS A 265 3.47 -7.90 -5.02
N PHE A 266 2.80 -7.72 -3.89
CA PHE A 266 1.34 -7.84 -3.83
C PHE A 266 0.67 -6.83 -4.78
N VAL A 267 1.09 -5.59 -4.78
CA VAL A 267 0.57 -4.55 -5.69
C VAL A 267 0.82 -4.93 -7.16
N ASP A 268 2.01 -5.42 -7.50
CA ASP A 268 2.32 -5.93 -8.85
C ASP A 268 1.35 -7.06 -9.29
N VAL A 269 1.11 -8.02 -8.40
CA VAL A 269 0.20 -9.15 -8.69
C VAL A 269 -1.22 -8.66 -8.91
N VAL A 270 -1.72 -7.75 -8.08
CA VAL A 270 -3.06 -7.16 -8.28
C VAL A 270 -3.16 -6.45 -9.62
N TRP A 271 -2.11 -5.72 -10.05
CA TRP A 271 -2.08 -5.10 -11.37
C TRP A 271 -2.19 -6.11 -12.51
N LEU A 272 -1.47 -7.22 -12.44
CA LEU A 272 -1.56 -8.28 -13.46
C LEU A 272 -2.98 -8.85 -13.57
N PHE A 273 -3.68 -8.99 -12.45
CA PHE A 273 -5.10 -9.38 -12.45
C PHE A 273 -5.97 -8.30 -13.10
N LEU A 274 -5.78 -7.02 -12.75
CA LEU A 274 -6.50 -5.90 -13.36
C LEU A 274 -6.24 -5.83 -14.85
N TYR A 275 -4.98 -5.89 -15.27
CA TYR A 275 -4.60 -5.86 -16.67
C TYR A 275 -5.28 -7.01 -17.45
N THR A 276 -5.18 -8.23 -16.94
CA THR A 276 -5.74 -9.40 -17.61
C THR A 276 -7.26 -9.38 -17.68
N PHE A 277 -7.92 -9.16 -16.56
CA PHE A 277 -9.37 -9.34 -16.47
C PHE A 277 -10.16 -8.07 -16.82
N VAL A 278 -9.66 -6.91 -16.50
CA VAL A 278 -10.38 -5.65 -16.73
C VAL A 278 -10.03 -5.05 -18.09
N TYR A 279 -8.74 -5.01 -18.45
CA TYR A 279 -8.32 -4.40 -19.73
C TYR A 279 -8.35 -5.39 -20.90
N VAL A 280 -7.84 -6.62 -20.74
CA VAL A 280 -7.74 -7.57 -21.87
C VAL A 280 -9.03 -8.35 -22.08
N LEU A 281 -9.59 -8.95 -21.04
CA LEU A 281 -10.79 -9.79 -21.14
C LEU A 281 -12.09 -9.01 -20.91
N GLY A 282 -12.01 -7.84 -20.31
CA GLY A 282 -13.17 -7.02 -19.98
C GLY A 282 -13.63 -6.07 -21.10
N LYS A 283 -12.97 -6.11 -22.26
CA LYS A 283 -13.29 -5.27 -23.42
C LYS A 283 -14.26 -5.95 -24.39
#